data_4e7b3c457ea9ea5d13b8ad51463c74c5
#
_entry.id   4e7b3c457ea9ea5d13b8ad51463c74c5
#
_cell.length_a   1.000
_cell.length_b   1.000
_cell.length_c   1.000
_cell.angle_alpha   90.00
_cell.angle_beta   90.00
_cell.angle_gamma   90.00
#
_symmetry.space_group_name_H-M   'P 1'
#
loop_
_entity.id
_entity.type
_entity.pdbx_description
1 polymer ?
#
loop_
_entity_poly.entity_id
_entity_poly.type
_entity_poly.pdbx_seq_one_letter_code
_entity_poly.pdbx_strand_id
1 'polypeptide(L)'
;MLRELVLHIVDQGTLESRPPADERLARVLVDQLHPIEVTPLRLRIPTDSAGADVALRLRREPGADLDALARDAGVSRRTLERQFHEQTDMSLGRWRQRLQLMVAIELLASGASVSEAGWTVGYSSTSAFVTAFRRQMGITPGRYFNSEESAPTVFHAS
;
A
#
# COMPACT_ATOMS: atom_id res chain seq x y z
N MET A 1 -3.09 -18.20 9.29
CA MET A 1 -3.51 -19.28 8.39
C MET A 1 -3.63 -18.84 6.93
N LEU A 2 -4.47 -17.85 6.56
CA LEU A 2 -4.58 -17.39 5.16
C LEU A 2 -3.28 -16.77 4.63
N ARG A 3 -2.59 -15.95 5.43
CA ARG A 3 -1.29 -15.34 5.11
C ARG A 3 -0.20 -16.38 4.79
N GLU A 4 -0.09 -17.41 5.60
CA GLU A 4 0.87 -18.50 5.38
C GLU A 4 0.54 -19.29 4.13
N LEU A 5 -0.75 -19.45 3.83
CA LEU A 5 -1.22 -20.13 2.63
C LEU A 5 -0.92 -19.32 1.36
N VAL A 6 -1.14 -18.00 1.39
CA VAL A 6 -0.81 -17.09 0.28
C VAL A 6 0.70 -17.02 0.06
N LEU A 7 1.50 -16.94 1.12
CA LEU A 7 2.96 -16.97 1.03
C LEU A 7 3.46 -18.33 0.50
N HIS A 8 2.85 -19.43 0.91
CA HIS A 8 3.17 -20.77 0.42
C HIS A 8 2.82 -20.95 -1.08
N ILE A 9 1.73 -20.33 -1.55
CA ILE A 9 1.32 -20.35 -2.97
C ILE A 9 2.29 -19.50 -3.82
N VAL A 10 2.76 -18.37 -3.30
CA VAL A 10 3.70 -17.47 -3.99
C VAL A 10 5.11 -18.08 -4.05
N ASP A 11 5.54 -18.78 -3.01
CA ASP A 11 6.87 -19.41 -2.91
C ASP A 11 7.02 -20.64 -3.83
N GLN A 12 5.92 -21.33 -4.14
CA GLN A 12 5.95 -22.56 -4.95
C GLN A 12 5.77 -22.36 -6.47
N GLY A 13 5.76 -21.14 -6.96
CA GLY A 13 5.80 -20.80 -8.39
C GLY A 13 5.09 -21.77 -9.34
N THR A 14 3.96 -21.37 -9.91
CA THR A 14 3.18 -22.00 -10.97
C THR A 14 2.23 -23.13 -10.61
N LEU A 15 0.96 -22.87 -10.93
CA LEU A 15 -0.24 -23.73 -10.71
C LEU A 15 -0.31 -24.98 -11.64
N GLU A 16 0.77 -25.48 -12.20
CA GLU A 16 0.71 -26.45 -13.30
C GLU A 16 0.76 -27.94 -12.90
N SER A 17 0.71 -28.30 -11.63
CA SER A 17 0.55 -29.73 -11.24
C SER A 17 0.07 -29.87 -9.81
N ARG A 18 -1.24 -29.77 -9.56
CA ARG A 18 -1.84 -30.05 -8.25
C ARG A 18 -2.94 -31.09 -8.29
N PRO A 19 -3.07 -31.95 -7.24
CA PRO A 19 -4.16 -32.88 -7.13
C PRO A 19 -5.53 -32.17 -7.02
N PRO A 20 -6.62 -32.78 -7.51
CA PRO A 20 -7.94 -32.12 -7.64
C PRO A 20 -8.60 -31.67 -6.32
N ALA A 21 -8.06 -32.06 -5.19
CA ALA A 21 -8.49 -31.61 -3.87
C ALA A 21 -8.02 -30.15 -3.57
N ASP A 22 -6.81 -29.81 -4.00
CA ASP A 22 -6.22 -28.48 -3.80
C ASP A 22 -6.83 -27.45 -4.74
N GLU A 23 -7.26 -27.85 -5.93
CA GLU A 23 -7.99 -26.99 -6.86
C GLU A 23 -9.35 -26.54 -6.31
N ARG A 24 -10.05 -27.44 -5.62
CA ARG A 24 -11.32 -27.10 -4.95
C ARG A 24 -11.10 -26.15 -3.77
N LEU A 25 -10.04 -26.35 -2.99
CA LEU A 25 -9.69 -25.47 -1.88
C LEU A 25 -9.28 -24.10 -2.39
N ALA A 26 -8.47 -24.03 -3.45
CA ALA A 26 -8.09 -22.80 -4.10
C ALA A 26 -9.30 -22.04 -4.67
N ARG A 27 -10.27 -22.74 -5.26
CA ARG A 27 -11.51 -22.13 -5.77
C ARG A 27 -12.38 -21.56 -4.65
N VAL A 28 -12.56 -22.30 -3.56
CA VAL A 28 -13.31 -21.82 -2.39
C VAL A 28 -12.62 -20.61 -1.76
N LEU A 29 -11.27 -20.58 -1.72
CA LEU A 29 -10.52 -19.44 -1.24
C LEU A 29 -10.66 -18.22 -2.16
N VAL A 30 -10.63 -18.42 -3.47
CA VAL A 30 -10.87 -17.34 -4.46
C VAL A 30 -12.30 -16.82 -4.36
N ASP A 31 -13.31 -17.67 -4.16
CA ASP A 31 -14.71 -17.27 -3.96
C ASP A 31 -14.95 -16.54 -2.63
N GLN A 32 -14.12 -16.77 -1.62
CA GLN A 32 -14.13 -16.03 -0.34
C GLN A 32 -13.35 -14.70 -0.40
N LEU A 33 -12.50 -14.52 -1.40
CA LEU A 33 -11.87 -13.24 -1.70
C LEU A 33 -12.93 -12.34 -2.34
N HIS A 34 -13.70 -11.62 -1.52
CA HIS A 34 -14.47 -10.50 -2.03
C HIS A 34 -13.48 -9.55 -2.70
N PRO A 35 -13.62 -9.25 -4.00
CA PRO A 35 -12.79 -8.25 -4.62
C PRO A 35 -13.08 -6.93 -3.90
N ILE A 36 -12.24 -6.56 -2.95
CA ILE A 36 -12.15 -5.16 -2.56
C ILE A 36 -11.76 -4.50 -3.88
N GLU A 37 -12.60 -3.59 -4.39
CA GLU A 37 -12.24 -2.74 -5.52
C GLU A 37 -11.01 -1.93 -5.12
N VAL A 38 -9.86 -2.58 -5.18
CA VAL A 38 -8.58 -1.91 -5.03
C VAL A 38 -8.42 -1.18 -6.34
N THR A 39 -8.78 0.10 -6.35
CA THR A 39 -8.30 0.99 -7.41
C THR A 39 -6.81 0.70 -7.54
N PRO A 40 -6.32 0.21 -8.69
CA PRO A 40 -4.94 -0.23 -8.78
C PRO A 40 -4.05 0.93 -8.39
N LEU A 41 -3.36 0.80 -7.26
CA LEU A 41 -2.44 1.80 -6.71
C LEU A 41 -1.18 1.87 -7.59
N ARG A 42 -1.40 2.03 -8.91
CA ARG A 42 -0.32 2.24 -9.87
C ARG A 42 0.16 3.67 -9.73
N LEU A 43 1.42 3.82 -9.37
CA LEU A 43 2.09 5.10 -9.26
C LEU A 43 3.07 5.23 -10.41
N ARG A 44 2.78 6.14 -11.35
CA ARG A 44 3.72 6.45 -12.43
C ARG A 44 4.91 7.18 -11.82
N ILE A 45 6.11 6.75 -12.17
CA ILE A 45 7.36 7.40 -11.76
C ILE A 45 7.75 8.38 -12.86
N PRO A 46 8.09 9.64 -12.54
CA PRO A 46 8.67 10.55 -13.51
C PRO A 46 9.92 9.97 -14.16
N THR A 47 10.16 10.29 -15.41
CA THR A 47 11.28 9.76 -16.19
C THR A 47 12.42 10.79 -16.37
N ASP A 48 12.15 12.09 -16.09
CA ASP A 48 13.23 13.08 -16.05
C ASP A 48 14.14 12.89 -14.84
N SER A 49 15.37 13.38 -14.91
CA SER A 49 16.39 13.12 -13.90
C SER A 49 16.01 13.64 -12.51
N ALA A 50 15.48 14.86 -12.41
CA ALA A 50 15.14 15.47 -11.14
C ALA A 50 13.88 14.82 -10.51
N GLY A 51 12.83 14.62 -11.30
CA GLY A 51 11.60 13.97 -10.82
C GLY A 51 11.82 12.52 -10.44
N ALA A 52 12.63 11.77 -11.22
CA ALA A 52 12.97 10.38 -10.93
C ALA A 52 13.80 10.26 -9.63
N ASP A 53 14.80 11.12 -9.43
CA ASP A 53 15.60 11.13 -8.22
C ASP A 53 14.75 11.42 -6.97
N VAL A 54 13.90 12.45 -7.04
CA VAL A 54 12.97 12.79 -5.95
C VAL A 54 11.98 11.65 -5.68
N ALA A 55 11.45 11.00 -6.70
CA ALA A 55 10.54 9.86 -6.54
C ALA A 55 11.24 8.68 -5.84
N LEU A 56 12.49 8.38 -6.18
CA LEU A 56 13.28 7.33 -5.52
C LEU A 56 13.59 7.66 -4.05
N ARG A 57 13.91 8.93 -3.76
CA ARG A 57 14.16 9.37 -2.38
C ARG A 57 12.88 9.31 -1.54
N LEU A 58 11.76 9.76 -2.07
CA LEU A 58 10.45 9.67 -1.39
C LEU A 58 10.04 8.21 -1.14
N ARG A 59 10.41 7.28 -2.01
CA ARG A 59 10.15 5.85 -1.78
C ARG A 59 10.92 5.31 -0.56
N ARG A 60 12.13 5.81 -0.31
CA ARG A 60 12.95 5.44 0.86
C ARG A 60 12.50 6.15 2.13
N GLU A 61 12.12 7.41 1.98
CA GLU A 61 11.70 8.30 3.06
C GLU A 61 10.44 9.08 2.66
N PRO A 62 9.24 8.46 2.78
CA PRO A 62 7.98 9.09 2.35
C PRO A 62 7.65 10.39 3.09
N GLY A 63 8.23 10.56 4.29
CA GLY A 63 8.12 11.74 5.14
C GLY A 63 9.03 12.91 4.78
N ALA A 64 10.01 12.74 3.87
CA ALA A 64 11.02 13.74 3.58
C ALA A 64 10.45 15.11 3.17
N ASP A 65 11.19 16.17 3.50
CA ASP A 65 10.82 17.53 3.14
C ASP A 65 10.97 17.78 1.63
N LEU A 66 9.88 18.17 0.98
CA LEU A 66 9.82 18.31 -0.47
C LEU A 66 10.62 19.51 -0.98
N ASP A 67 10.80 20.55 -0.17
CA ASP A 67 11.57 21.73 -0.56
C ASP A 67 13.08 21.42 -0.45
N ALA A 68 13.48 20.63 0.53
CA ALA A 68 14.83 20.09 0.63
C ALA A 68 15.14 19.19 -0.57
N LEU A 69 14.25 18.25 -0.89
CA LEU A 69 14.43 17.36 -2.04
C LEU A 69 14.54 18.10 -3.38
N ALA A 70 13.73 19.15 -3.59
CA ALA A 70 13.82 19.98 -4.80
C ALA A 70 15.18 20.68 -4.90
N ARG A 71 15.65 21.28 -3.80
CA ARG A 71 16.97 21.94 -3.73
C ARG A 71 18.11 20.97 -4.04
N ASP A 72 18.08 19.78 -3.43
CA ASP A 72 19.09 18.75 -3.64
C ASP A 72 19.09 18.23 -5.09
N ALA A 73 17.92 18.17 -5.73
CA ALA A 73 17.79 17.83 -7.14
C ALA A 73 18.13 18.99 -8.10
N GLY A 74 18.56 20.15 -7.57
CA GLY A 74 18.97 21.32 -8.36
C GLY A 74 17.82 22.03 -9.08
N VAL A 75 16.56 21.85 -8.63
CA VAL A 75 15.39 22.48 -9.24
C VAL A 75 14.55 23.23 -8.21
N SER A 76 13.74 24.18 -8.69
CA SER A 76 12.77 24.83 -7.81
C SER A 76 11.61 23.90 -7.50
N ARG A 77 10.95 24.11 -6.34
CA ARG A 77 9.72 23.40 -5.99
C ARG A 77 8.65 23.50 -7.09
N ARG A 78 8.50 24.68 -7.69
CA ARG A 78 7.58 24.92 -8.81
C ARG A 78 7.93 24.07 -10.05
N THR A 79 9.21 23.94 -10.35
CA THR A 79 9.68 23.09 -11.47
C THR A 79 9.34 21.63 -11.20
N LEU A 80 9.62 21.17 -9.99
CA LEU A 80 9.32 19.79 -9.58
C LEU A 80 7.81 19.48 -9.61
N GLU A 81 6.95 20.38 -9.12
CA GLU A 81 5.49 20.25 -9.20
C GLU A 81 5.01 20.14 -10.65
N ARG A 82 5.55 20.95 -11.55
CA ARG A 82 5.22 20.91 -12.98
C ARG A 82 5.63 19.60 -13.62
N GLN A 83 6.86 19.12 -13.38
CA GLN A 83 7.36 17.85 -13.89
C GLN A 83 6.52 16.67 -13.44
N PHE A 84 6.17 16.61 -12.14
CA PHE A 84 5.27 15.56 -11.64
C PHE A 84 3.90 15.62 -12.31
N HIS A 85 3.32 16.81 -12.46
CA HIS A 85 2.02 16.95 -13.10
C HIS A 85 2.06 16.51 -14.56
N GLU A 86 3.04 16.95 -15.34
CA GLU A 86 3.19 16.63 -16.77
C GLU A 86 3.40 15.14 -17.02
N GLN A 87 4.13 14.44 -16.14
CA GLN A 87 4.53 13.06 -16.37
C GLN A 87 3.66 12.02 -15.66
N THR A 88 2.97 12.42 -14.61
CA THR A 88 2.18 11.48 -13.79
C THR A 88 0.68 11.79 -13.76
N ASP A 89 0.25 12.90 -14.35
CA ASP A 89 -1.11 13.45 -14.26
C ASP A 89 -1.54 13.76 -12.81
N MET A 90 -0.57 13.93 -11.90
CA MET A 90 -0.81 14.22 -10.49
C MET A 90 0.06 15.36 -10.00
N SER A 91 -0.45 16.17 -9.06
CA SER A 91 0.43 17.05 -8.29
C SER A 91 1.40 16.21 -7.45
N LEU A 92 2.60 16.74 -7.19
CA LEU A 92 3.61 16.08 -6.35
C LEU A 92 3.07 15.71 -4.96
N GLY A 93 2.26 16.58 -4.36
CA GLY A 93 1.62 16.30 -3.07
C GLY A 93 0.65 15.11 -3.13
N ARG A 94 -0.15 15.01 -4.19
CA ARG A 94 -1.07 13.90 -4.41
C ARG A 94 -0.33 12.59 -4.72
N TRP A 95 0.74 12.68 -5.50
CA TRP A 95 1.63 11.57 -5.80
C TRP A 95 2.28 11.02 -4.53
N ARG A 96 2.83 11.91 -3.68
CA ARG A 96 3.40 11.55 -2.37
C ARG A 96 2.38 10.88 -1.45
N GLN A 97 1.16 11.44 -1.33
CA GLN A 97 0.11 10.83 -0.50
C GLN A 97 -0.22 9.41 -0.95
N ARG A 98 -0.22 9.17 -2.27
CA ARG A 98 -0.46 7.83 -2.83
C ARG A 98 0.69 6.88 -2.55
N LEU A 99 1.93 7.35 -2.65
CA LEU A 99 3.12 6.60 -2.25
C LEU A 99 3.09 6.24 -0.77
N GLN A 100 2.80 7.22 0.10
CA GLN A 100 2.67 7.00 1.54
C GLN A 100 1.64 5.91 1.87
N LEU A 101 0.51 5.91 1.17
CA LEU A 101 -0.50 4.88 1.33
C LEU A 101 0.01 3.50 0.92
N MET A 102 0.71 3.39 -0.23
CA MET A 102 1.27 2.12 -0.70
C MET A 102 2.27 1.55 0.31
N VAL A 103 3.22 2.37 0.76
CA VAL A 103 4.21 1.96 1.77
C VAL A 103 3.55 1.59 3.10
N ALA A 104 2.52 2.34 3.52
CA ALA A 104 1.78 2.02 4.74
C ALA A 104 1.05 0.67 4.64
N ILE A 105 0.46 0.34 3.49
CA ILE A 105 -0.18 -0.96 3.25
C ILE A 105 0.86 -2.09 3.33
N GLU A 106 2.03 -1.92 2.73
CA GLU A 106 3.13 -2.91 2.81
C GLU A 106 3.58 -3.13 4.26
N LEU A 107 3.76 -2.06 5.03
CA LEU A 107 4.14 -2.13 6.46
C LEU A 107 3.07 -2.84 7.30
N LEU A 108 1.81 -2.47 7.14
CA LEU A 108 0.70 -3.09 7.86
C LEU A 108 0.54 -4.57 7.50
N ALA A 109 0.68 -4.92 6.23
CA ALA A 109 0.68 -6.31 5.76
C ALA A 109 1.85 -7.13 6.33
N SER A 110 3.01 -6.49 6.59
CA SER A 110 4.16 -7.13 7.23
C SER A 110 4.02 -7.22 8.77
N GLY A 111 2.93 -6.73 9.36
CA GLY A 111 2.63 -6.82 10.79
C GLY A 111 3.02 -5.60 11.60
N ALA A 112 3.40 -4.48 10.97
CA ALA A 112 3.62 -3.23 11.70
C ALA A 112 2.30 -2.72 12.30
N SER A 113 2.39 -2.08 13.46
CA SER A 113 1.23 -1.41 14.06
C SER A 113 0.79 -0.20 13.23
N VAL A 114 -0.47 0.19 13.40
CA VAL A 114 -1.04 1.40 12.74
C VAL A 114 -0.23 2.66 13.08
N SER A 115 0.27 2.75 14.31
CA SER A 115 1.10 3.86 14.74
C SER A 115 2.46 3.86 14.04
N GLU A 116 3.16 2.74 14.03
CA GLU A 116 4.47 2.59 13.37
C GLU A 116 4.36 2.88 11.88
N ALA A 117 3.36 2.31 11.19
CA ALA A 117 3.14 2.58 9.79
C ALA A 117 2.92 4.09 9.53
N GLY A 118 2.08 4.75 10.34
CA GLY A 118 1.83 6.19 10.24
C GLY A 118 3.08 7.03 10.42
N TRP A 119 3.89 6.75 11.44
CA TRP A 119 5.16 7.44 11.68
C TRP A 119 6.16 7.22 10.55
N THR A 120 6.33 5.98 10.09
CA THR A 120 7.28 5.63 9.02
C THR A 120 6.96 6.35 7.71
N VAL A 121 5.68 6.52 7.38
CA VAL A 121 5.30 7.23 6.16
C VAL A 121 5.20 8.75 6.35
N GLY A 122 5.55 9.29 7.53
CA GLY A 122 5.75 10.71 7.78
C GLY A 122 4.51 11.46 8.28
N TYR A 123 3.54 10.80 8.89
CA TYR A 123 2.46 11.50 9.60
C TYR A 123 2.88 11.87 11.00
N SER A 124 2.48 13.06 11.44
CA SER A 124 2.78 13.59 12.78
C SER A 124 1.95 12.98 13.90
N SER A 125 0.91 12.23 13.58
CA SER A 125 0.09 11.50 14.54
C SER A 125 -0.65 10.32 13.91
N THR A 126 -0.93 9.31 14.71
CA THR A 126 -1.75 8.15 14.31
C THR A 126 -3.13 8.57 13.82
N SER A 127 -3.75 9.57 14.45
CA SER A 127 -5.08 10.08 14.05
C SER A 127 -5.06 10.72 12.67
N ALA A 128 -4.02 11.49 12.35
CA ALA A 128 -3.85 12.10 11.01
C ALA A 128 -3.68 11.01 9.94
N PHE A 129 -2.88 9.99 10.22
CA PHE A 129 -2.70 8.84 9.35
C PHE A 129 -4.02 8.08 9.11
N VAL A 130 -4.73 7.70 10.18
CA VAL A 130 -6.01 6.97 10.09
C VAL A 130 -7.04 7.76 9.28
N THR A 131 -7.11 9.08 9.46
CA THR A 131 -7.99 9.96 8.69
C THR A 131 -7.63 9.98 7.20
N ALA A 132 -6.33 10.11 6.90
CA ALA A 132 -5.84 10.10 5.51
C ALA A 132 -6.06 8.74 4.83
N PHE A 133 -5.78 7.65 5.52
CA PHE A 133 -6.01 6.28 5.04
C PHE A 133 -7.49 6.06 4.73
N ARG A 134 -8.39 6.38 5.70
CA ARG A 134 -9.84 6.24 5.51
C ARG A 134 -10.35 7.07 4.33
N ARG A 135 -9.85 8.28 4.14
CA ARG A 135 -10.24 9.14 3.00
C ARG A 135 -9.88 8.51 1.65
N GLN A 136 -8.79 7.76 1.57
CA GLN A 136 -8.32 7.14 0.32
C GLN A 136 -8.87 5.73 0.10
N MET A 137 -9.04 4.96 1.17
CA MET A 137 -9.44 3.54 1.14
C MET A 137 -10.92 3.31 1.50
N GLY A 138 -11.63 4.34 1.97
CA GLY A 138 -13.01 4.23 2.43
C GLY A 138 -13.17 3.62 3.82
N ILE A 139 -12.19 2.88 4.32
CA ILE A 139 -12.18 2.20 5.62
C ILE A 139 -10.90 2.51 6.41
N THR A 140 -10.93 2.27 7.72
CA THR A 140 -9.76 2.49 8.58
C THR A 140 -8.72 1.38 8.40
N PRO A 141 -7.41 1.63 8.69
CA PRO A 141 -6.37 0.62 8.61
C PRO A 141 -6.71 -0.64 9.41
N GLY A 142 -7.18 -0.49 10.65
CA GLY A 142 -7.56 -1.62 11.49
C GLY A 142 -8.67 -2.47 10.88
N ARG A 143 -9.69 -1.86 10.27
CA ARG A 143 -10.73 -2.63 9.57
C ARG A 143 -10.22 -3.27 8.29
N TYR A 144 -9.32 -2.61 7.58
CA TYR A 144 -8.75 -3.13 6.34
C TYR A 144 -7.98 -4.43 6.56
N PHE A 145 -7.23 -4.53 7.67
CA PHE A 145 -6.40 -5.70 7.99
C PHE A 145 -7.04 -6.68 8.98
N ASN A 146 -8.03 -6.25 9.80
CA ASN A 146 -8.75 -7.13 10.74
C ASN A 146 -10.02 -7.75 10.14
N SER A 147 -10.38 -7.46 8.90
CA SER A 147 -11.50 -8.12 8.21
C SER A 147 -11.29 -9.63 8.03
N GLU A 148 -10.10 -10.15 8.34
CA GLU A 148 -9.77 -11.57 8.32
C GLU A 148 -10.02 -12.31 9.65
N GLU A 149 -10.34 -11.60 10.75
CA GLU A 149 -10.47 -12.22 12.09
C GLU A 149 -11.93 -12.45 12.53
N SER A 150 -12.90 -12.10 11.69
CA SER A 150 -14.33 -12.34 11.97
C SER A 150 -14.86 -13.55 11.21
N ALA A 151 -14.21 -14.70 11.35
CA ALA A 151 -14.90 -15.98 11.14
C ALA A 151 -15.76 -16.26 12.39
N PRO A 152 -17.06 -16.57 12.24
CA PRO A 152 -17.92 -16.83 13.40
C PRO A 152 -17.39 -18.09 14.11
N THR A 153 -17.07 -17.94 15.39
CA THR A 153 -16.82 -19.06 16.29
C THR A 153 -18.12 -19.87 16.37
N VAL A 154 -18.15 -20.99 15.69
CA VAL A 154 -19.23 -21.98 15.81
C VAL A 154 -19.13 -22.56 17.22
N PHE A 155 -19.93 -22.09 18.12
CA PHE A 155 -20.15 -22.74 19.41
C PHE A 155 -20.76 -24.12 19.15
N HIS A 156 -19.98 -25.17 19.38
CA HIS A 156 -20.52 -26.48 19.61
C HIS A 156 -21.00 -26.52 21.07
N ALA A 157 -22.30 -26.43 21.26
CA ALA A 157 -22.94 -26.84 22.51
C ALA A 157 -23.18 -28.35 22.44
N SER A 158 -22.65 -29.06 23.41
CA SER A 158 -22.96 -30.47 23.71
C SER A 158 -24.31 -30.58 24.38
#